data_186ba38495da800f5586691007ad4342
#
_entry.id   186ba38495da800f5586691007ad4342
#
_cell.length_a   1.000
_cell.length_b   1.000
_cell.length_c   1.000
_cell.angle_alpha   90.00
_cell.angle_beta   90.00
_cell.angle_gamma   90.00
#
_symmetry.space_group_name_H-M   'P 1'
#
loop_
_entity.id
_entity.type
_entity.pdbx_description
1 polymer ?
#
loop_
_entity_poly.entity_id
_entity_poly.type
_entity_poly.pdbx_seq_one_letter_code
_entity_poly.pdbx_strand_id
1 'polypeptide(L)'
;MIAKHGNNSSTSLSGSADLLQHAQPKAPVISATTNKTLPHIYDKSNYALLYARDWHPGMKHAAPIRKEVPVRTIFNLLGPLANPLQDTGMVECCVLGVARKDIGENFAEALRLGNARKALVVCGDENLDEVSCAGPTHCWYIREEGTSVDITKLIVAPEDFGLPRHPLSEVHGGKGPAENAKILMQILRGELPDDHPVLHFVLINVAALLVVSGICEADTSSMGAGDDGNVDKERGPGGLRWKEGLRRARWCISSGEALRQWEGFVEATNEHAQ
;
A
#
# COMPACT_ATOMS: atom_id res chain seq x y z
N MET A 1 11.10 -1.05 -5.74
CA MET A 1 10.45 -2.36 -5.45
C MET A 1 9.44 -2.17 -4.33
N ILE A 2 8.35 -2.93 -4.34
CA ILE A 2 7.26 -2.86 -3.37
C ILE A 2 7.11 -4.22 -2.68
N ALA A 3 7.12 -4.24 -1.35
CA ALA A 3 6.84 -5.41 -0.53
C ALA A 3 5.52 -5.18 0.25
N LYS A 4 4.44 -5.80 -0.20
CA LYS A 4 3.16 -5.77 0.51
C LYS A 4 3.13 -6.86 1.57
N HIS A 5 3.14 -6.50 2.85
CA HIS A 5 2.83 -7.45 3.91
C HIS A 5 1.30 -7.55 4.04
N GLY A 6 0.74 -8.73 3.91
CA GLY A 6 -0.70 -8.93 3.87
C GLY A 6 -1.16 -10.31 4.30
N ASN A 7 -2.45 -10.44 4.56
CA ASN A 7 -3.08 -11.68 5.02
C ASN A 7 -4.46 -11.86 4.38
N ASN A 8 -5.07 -13.01 4.65
CA ASN A 8 -6.50 -13.20 4.47
C ASN A 8 -7.27 -12.27 5.41
N SER A 9 -8.48 -11.95 5.02
CA SER A 9 -9.37 -11.17 5.88
C SER A 9 -9.67 -11.90 7.19
N SER A 10 -9.73 -11.12 8.28
CA SER A 10 -10.21 -11.61 9.57
C SER A 10 -11.61 -11.08 9.93
N THR A 11 -12.02 -9.97 9.36
CA THR A 11 -13.28 -9.27 9.70
C THR A 11 -14.06 -8.82 8.46
N SER A 12 -13.41 -8.51 7.34
CA SER A 12 -14.04 -8.15 6.08
C SER A 12 -14.29 -9.39 5.19
N LEU A 13 -15.01 -9.22 4.07
CA LEU A 13 -15.28 -10.32 3.13
C LEU A 13 -14.06 -10.69 2.29
N SER A 14 -13.07 -9.80 2.15
CA SER A 14 -11.90 -9.99 1.30
C SER A 14 -10.69 -9.26 1.88
N GLY A 15 -9.61 -9.95 2.09
CA GLY A 15 -8.29 -9.40 2.40
C GLY A 15 -7.40 -9.36 1.17
N SER A 16 -6.21 -8.78 1.30
CA SER A 16 -5.26 -8.66 0.19
C SER A 16 -4.84 -10.02 -0.37
N ALA A 17 -4.59 -11.02 0.48
CA ALA A 17 -4.25 -12.36 0.03
C ALA A 17 -5.43 -13.04 -0.68
N ASP A 18 -6.64 -12.86 -0.16
CA ASP A 18 -7.83 -13.49 -0.73
C ASP A 18 -8.07 -13.03 -2.18
N LEU A 19 -8.02 -11.73 -2.42
CA LEU A 19 -8.28 -11.20 -3.77
C LEU A 19 -7.19 -11.61 -4.78
N LEU A 20 -5.92 -11.65 -4.38
CA LEU A 20 -4.83 -12.04 -5.29
C LEU A 20 -4.97 -13.49 -5.73
N GLN A 21 -5.39 -14.39 -4.83
CA GLN A 21 -5.62 -15.81 -5.13
C GLN A 21 -6.80 -16.05 -6.09
N HIS A 22 -7.66 -15.06 -6.31
CA HIS A 22 -8.80 -15.13 -7.23
C HIS A 22 -8.57 -14.40 -8.55
N ALA A 23 -7.37 -13.85 -8.77
CA ALA A 23 -7.06 -13.14 -10.01
C ALA A 23 -7.10 -14.05 -11.24
N GLN A 24 -7.63 -13.52 -12.35
CA GLN A 24 -7.78 -14.23 -13.62
C GLN A 24 -6.99 -13.51 -14.72
N PRO A 25 -6.44 -14.21 -15.72
CA PRO A 25 -6.64 -15.64 -16.05
C PRO A 25 -5.79 -16.60 -15.20
N LYS A 26 -4.78 -16.11 -14.48
CA LYS A 26 -3.91 -16.91 -13.63
C LYS A 26 -3.62 -16.19 -12.33
N ALA A 27 -3.80 -16.86 -11.22
CA ALA A 27 -3.48 -16.32 -9.90
C ALA A 27 -2.00 -16.56 -9.52
N PRO A 28 -1.39 -15.70 -8.70
CA PRO A 28 -0.09 -15.98 -8.10
C PRO A 28 -0.20 -17.09 -7.05
N VAL A 29 0.86 -17.85 -6.89
CA VAL A 29 1.03 -18.77 -5.76
C VAL A 29 1.71 -18.02 -4.62
N ILE A 30 0.91 -17.29 -3.82
CA ILE A 30 1.43 -16.34 -2.82
C ILE A 30 2.32 -16.99 -1.76
N SER A 31 2.10 -18.28 -1.43
CA SER A 31 2.94 -19.05 -0.51
C SER A 31 4.34 -19.37 -1.08
N ALA A 32 4.53 -19.21 -2.39
CA ALA A 32 5.85 -19.35 -3.01
C ALA A 32 6.77 -18.14 -2.75
N THR A 33 6.24 -17.04 -2.19
CA THR A 33 7.04 -15.88 -1.78
C THR A 33 7.67 -16.15 -0.41
N THR A 34 8.92 -16.59 -0.41
CA THR A 34 9.71 -16.91 0.78
C THR A 34 11.00 -16.08 0.82
N ASN A 35 11.75 -16.13 1.92
CA ASN A 35 13.07 -15.49 2.01
C ASN A 35 14.07 -16.03 0.96
N LYS A 36 13.89 -17.26 0.47
CA LYS A 36 14.74 -17.89 -0.53
C LYS A 36 14.38 -17.48 -1.96
N THR A 37 13.08 -17.31 -2.23
CA THR A 37 12.56 -17.05 -3.57
C THR A 37 12.37 -15.54 -3.84
N LEU A 38 12.30 -14.72 -2.79
CA LEU A 38 12.08 -13.29 -2.89
C LEU A 38 13.08 -12.57 -3.84
N PRO A 39 14.39 -12.84 -3.81
CA PRO A 39 15.33 -12.23 -4.78
C PRO A 39 14.94 -12.54 -6.22
N HIS A 40 14.62 -13.81 -6.52
CA HIS A 40 14.24 -14.23 -7.86
C HIS A 40 12.90 -13.62 -8.31
N ILE A 41 11.94 -13.44 -7.37
CA ILE A 41 10.69 -12.72 -7.66
C ILE A 41 11.00 -11.28 -8.05
N TYR A 42 11.93 -10.63 -7.35
CA TYR A 42 12.33 -9.26 -7.67
C TYR A 42 13.19 -9.12 -8.96
N ASP A 43 13.76 -10.20 -9.48
CA ASP A 43 14.37 -10.22 -10.81
C ASP A 43 13.31 -10.08 -11.92
N LYS A 44 12.07 -10.53 -11.67
CA LYS A 44 10.97 -10.53 -12.65
C LYS A 44 9.91 -9.46 -12.41
N SER A 45 9.78 -8.98 -11.18
CA SER A 45 8.73 -8.04 -10.79
C SER A 45 9.22 -7.07 -9.73
N ASN A 46 8.77 -5.83 -9.78
CA ASN A 46 8.98 -4.86 -8.69
C ASN A 46 7.96 -4.98 -7.55
N TYR A 47 7.16 -6.05 -7.54
CA TYR A 47 6.13 -6.29 -6.54
C TYR A 47 6.27 -7.68 -5.94
N ALA A 48 6.08 -7.79 -4.62
CA ALA A 48 5.94 -9.05 -3.92
C ALA A 48 4.90 -8.95 -2.80
N LEU A 49 4.09 -10.01 -2.61
CA LEU A 49 3.25 -10.17 -1.44
C LEU A 49 3.96 -11.06 -0.42
N LEU A 50 4.22 -10.51 0.76
CA LEU A 50 4.71 -11.25 1.91
C LEU A 50 3.50 -11.76 2.68
N TYR A 51 3.13 -13.02 2.45
CA TYR A 51 1.94 -13.60 3.06
C TYR A 51 2.17 -13.85 4.54
N ALA A 52 1.50 -13.11 5.40
CA ALA A 52 1.77 -13.06 6.84
C ALA A 52 1.74 -14.43 7.51
N ARG A 53 0.90 -15.36 7.05
CA ARG A 53 0.84 -16.73 7.56
C ARG A 53 2.14 -17.48 7.41
N ASP A 54 2.83 -17.30 6.28
CA ASP A 54 4.06 -18.04 5.95
C ASP A 54 5.30 -17.31 6.49
N TRP A 55 5.25 -15.99 6.56
CA TRP A 55 6.34 -15.16 7.09
C TRP A 55 6.37 -15.07 8.62
N HIS A 56 5.27 -15.38 9.31
CA HIS A 56 5.17 -15.42 10.77
C HIS A 56 4.73 -16.79 11.29
N PRO A 57 5.55 -17.84 11.13
CA PRO A 57 5.15 -19.22 11.48
C PRO A 57 4.80 -19.39 12.96
N GLY A 58 5.33 -18.55 13.86
CA GLY A 58 4.97 -18.52 15.27
C GLY A 58 3.51 -18.18 15.55
N MET A 59 2.87 -17.43 14.65
CA MET A 59 1.46 -17.01 14.80
C MET A 59 0.48 -18.19 14.72
N LYS A 60 0.87 -19.34 14.19
CA LYS A 60 0.05 -20.56 14.19
C LYS A 60 -0.37 -20.98 15.61
N HIS A 61 0.43 -20.70 16.61
CA HIS A 61 0.14 -21.02 18.00
C HIS A 61 -0.84 -20.03 18.65
N ALA A 62 -0.84 -18.77 18.23
CA ALA A 62 -1.76 -17.76 18.72
C ALA A 62 -3.12 -17.75 17.98
N ALA A 63 -3.17 -18.25 16.74
CA ALA A 63 -4.35 -18.17 15.89
C ALA A 63 -5.60 -18.88 16.48
N PRO A 64 -5.52 -20.09 17.07
CA PRO A 64 -6.67 -20.74 17.71
C PRO A 64 -7.20 -19.91 18.87
N ILE A 65 -6.30 -19.45 19.75
CA ILE A 65 -6.64 -18.67 20.94
C ILE A 65 -7.35 -17.37 20.54
N ARG A 66 -6.85 -16.68 19.51
CA ARG A 66 -7.46 -15.45 18.99
C ARG A 66 -8.90 -15.64 18.47
N LYS A 67 -9.23 -16.83 17.97
CA LYS A 67 -10.60 -17.14 17.52
C LYS A 67 -11.57 -17.31 18.69
N GLU A 68 -11.08 -17.77 19.83
CA GLU A 68 -11.88 -18.00 21.04
C GLU A 68 -12.06 -16.73 21.87
N VAL A 69 -11.12 -15.76 21.73
CA VAL A 69 -11.16 -14.49 22.48
C VAL A 69 -12.00 -13.46 21.72
N PRO A 70 -13.20 -13.09 22.17
CA PRO A 70 -14.13 -12.21 21.46
C PRO A 70 -13.79 -10.72 21.58
N VAL A 71 -12.57 -10.39 22.02
CA VAL A 71 -12.12 -9.01 22.21
C VAL A 71 -10.90 -8.69 21.33
N ARG A 72 -10.74 -7.42 21.00
CA ARG A 72 -9.52 -6.95 20.31
C ARG A 72 -8.33 -7.07 21.26
N THR A 73 -7.24 -7.62 20.76
CA THR A 73 -5.98 -7.77 21.46
C THR A 73 -4.89 -6.99 20.76
N ILE A 74 -3.70 -6.90 21.36
CA ILE A 74 -2.52 -6.29 20.74
C ILE A 74 -2.19 -6.90 19.37
N PHE A 75 -2.48 -8.18 19.14
CA PHE A 75 -2.29 -8.82 17.83
C PHE A 75 -3.13 -8.23 16.70
N ASN A 76 -4.18 -7.49 17.01
CA ASN A 76 -4.95 -6.75 16.01
C ASN A 76 -4.23 -5.46 15.58
N LEU A 77 -3.30 -4.97 16.40
CA LEU A 77 -2.54 -3.75 16.18
C LEU A 77 -1.14 -4.03 15.62
N LEU A 78 -0.52 -5.16 15.98
CA LEU A 78 0.86 -5.45 15.59
C LEU A 78 1.03 -5.81 14.10
N GLY A 79 -0.03 -6.32 13.44
CA GLY A 79 0.07 -6.75 12.03
C GLY A 79 0.67 -5.71 11.10
N PRO A 80 0.20 -4.46 11.10
CA PRO A 80 0.77 -3.40 10.27
C PRO A 80 2.23 -3.06 10.59
N LEU A 81 2.67 -3.20 11.85
CA LEU A 81 4.03 -2.92 12.31
C LEU A 81 5.01 -4.08 12.09
N ALA A 82 4.51 -5.25 11.74
CA ALA A 82 5.28 -6.49 11.69
C ALA A 82 5.67 -6.89 10.25
N ASN A 83 5.98 -5.92 9.38
CA ASN A 83 6.52 -6.26 8.06
C ASN A 83 7.89 -6.94 8.24
N PRO A 84 8.07 -8.20 7.77
CA PRO A 84 9.30 -8.96 8.01
C PRO A 84 10.55 -8.36 7.38
N LEU A 85 10.42 -7.42 6.45
CA LEU A 85 11.56 -6.72 5.88
C LEU A 85 11.94 -5.44 6.64
N GLN A 86 11.13 -4.99 7.60
CA GLN A 86 11.39 -3.75 8.34
C GLN A 86 12.72 -3.80 9.09
N ASP A 87 12.98 -4.90 9.79
CA ASP A 87 14.20 -5.06 10.58
C ASP A 87 15.46 -5.37 9.75
N THR A 88 15.30 -5.59 8.45
CA THR A 88 16.43 -5.90 7.55
C THR A 88 17.14 -4.66 7.05
N GLY A 89 16.58 -3.47 7.26
CA GLY A 89 17.08 -2.22 6.68
C GLY A 89 16.80 -2.06 5.18
N MET A 90 16.08 -2.98 4.57
CA MET A 90 15.72 -2.93 3.13
C MET A 90 14.49 -2.07 2.85
N VAL A 91 13.68 -1.75 3.86
CA VAL A 91 12.49 -0.90 3.70
C VAL A 91 12.91 0.55 3.80
N GLU A 92 12.94 1.25 2.68
CA GLU A 92 13.28 2.68 2.62
C GLU A 92 12.14 3.58 3.11
N CYS A 93 10.90 3.19 2.81
CA CYS A 93 9.71 3.92 3.24
C CYS A 93 8.50 3.00 3.38
N CYS A 94 7.52 3.42 4.16
CA CYS A 94 6.25 2.72 4.26
C CYS A 94 5.07 3.69 4.46
N VAL A 95 3.88 3.25 4.04
CA VAL A 95 2.60 3.85 4.41
C VAL A 95 1.81 2.81 5.20
N LEU A 96 1.26 3.23 6.32
CA LEU A 96 0.56 2.38 7.27
C LEU A 96 -0.73 3.05 7.73
N GLY A 97 -1.84 2.36 7.61
CA GLY A 97 -3.13 2.85 8.07
C GLY A 97 -3.48 2.43 9.48
N VAL A 98 -4.18 3.29 10.19
CA VAL A 98 -4.79 3.02 11.50
C VAL A 98 -6.26 3.40 11.47
N ALA A 99 -7.11 2.54 12.04
CA ALA A 99 -8.57 2.74 12.06
C ALA A 99 -9.04 3.66 13.21
N ARG A 100 -8.12 4.36 13.89
CA ARG A 100 -8.41 5.27 15.00
C ARG A 100 -7.34 6.36 15.08
N LYS A 101 -7.76 7.61 15.16
CA LYS A 101 -6.85 8.76 15.22
C LYS A 101 -5.98 8.79 16.48
N ASP A 102 -6.55 8.36 17.62
CA ASP A 102 -5.87 8.41 18.93
C ASP A 102 -4.66 7.48 19.04
N ILE A 103 -4.52 6.49 18.13
CA ILE A 103 -3.36 5.60 18.11
C ILE A 103 -2.32 5.97 17.04
N GLY A 104 -2.61 6.91 16.15
CA GLY A 104 -1.73 7.25 15.02
C GLY A 104 -0.34 7.70 15.46
N GLU A 105 -0.26 8.57 16.47
CA GLU A 105 1.01 9.02 17.04
C GLU A 105 1.83 7.88 17.65
N ASN A 106 1.17 6.96 18.37
CA ASN A 106 1.83 5.80 18.95
C ASN A 106 2.39 4.85 17.88
N PHE A 107 1.68 4.70 16.75
CA PHE A 107 2.17 3.92 15.61
C PHE A 107 3.35 4.59 14.91
N ALA A 108 3.30 5.91 14.73
CA ALA A 108 4.41 6.67 14.17
C ALA A 108 5.65 6.56 15.07
N GLU A 109 5.50 6.69 16.38
CA GLU A 109 6.59 6.51 17.34
C GLU A 109 7.14 5.08 17.34
N ALA A 110 6.28 4.07 17.25
CA ALA A 110 6.71 2.68 17.14
C ALA A 110 7.53 2.43 15.88
N LEU A 111 7.14 2.99 14.73
CA LEU A 111 7.92 2.93 13.49
C LEU A 111 9.28 3.64 13.63
N ARG A 112 9.28 4.84 14.23
CA ARG A 112 10.51 5.60 14.47
C ARG A 112 11.49 4.83 15.38
N LEU A 113 11.00 4.23 16.46
CA LEU A 113 11.80 3.37 17.36
C LEU A 113 12.26 2.08 16.66
N GLY A 114 11.48 1.58 15.68
CA GLY A 114 11.86 0.47 14.79
C GLY A 114 12.76 0.89 13.63
N ASN A 115 13.42 2.05 13.72
CA ASN A 115 14.36 2.58 12.72
C ASN A 115 13.76 2.91 11.35
N ALA A 116 12.45 3.15 11.26
CA ALA A 116 11.87 3.71 10.05
C ALA A 116 12.34 5.17 9.86
N ARG A 117 12.94 5.46 8.71
CA ARG A 117 13.47 6.79 8.38
C ARG A 117 12.45 7.63 7.59
N LYS A 118 11.61 6.96 6.81
CA LYS A 118 10.54 7.58 6.02
C LYS A 118 9.28 6.73 6.18
N ALA A 119 8.24 7.32 6.73
CA ALA A 119 6.95 6.63 6.84
C ALA A 119 5.80 7.63 6.91
N LEU A 120 4.61 7.17 6.56
CA LEU A 120 3.38 7.90 6.73
C LEU A 120 2.37 7.00 7.43
N VAL A 121 1.99 7.37 8.64
CA VAL A 121 0.82 6.75 9.30
C VAL A 121 -0.39 7.59 8.93
N VAL A 122 -1.47 6.94 8.48
CA VAL A 122 -2.68 7.63 7.99
C VAL A 122 -3.93 7.15 8.70
N CYS A 123 -4.88 8.07 8.88
CA CYS A 123 -6.23 7.79 9.37
C CYS A 123 -7.22 8.74 8.72
N GLY A 124 -8.07 8.24 7.84
CA GLY A 124 -9.19 9.01 7.30
C GLY A 124 -10.12 9.51 8.41
N ASP A 125 -10.78 10.62 8.18
CA ASP A 125 -11.66 11.26 9.18
C ASP A 125 -12.80 10.35 9.65
N GLU A 126 -13.18 9.41 8.80
CA GLU A 126 -14.19 8.38 9.04
C GLU A 126 -13.67 7.17 9.83
N ASN A 127 -12.47 7.25 10.43
CA ASN A 127 -11.72 6.14 11.02
C ASN A 127 -11.34 5.06 9.99
N LEU A 128 -11.02 5.50 8.78
CA LEU A 128 -10.52 4.67 7.69
C LEU A 128 -9.00 4.50 7.81
N ASP A 129 -8.51 3.28 7.74
CA ASP A 129 -7.09 2.94 7.79
C ASP A 129 -6.37 3.08 6.43
N GLU A 130 -6.77 4.11 5.65
CA GLU A 130 -6.21 4.47 4.35
C GLU A 130 -6.29 5.99 4.14
N VAL A 131 -5.67 6.51 3.08
CA VAL A 131 -5.91 7.88 2.64
C VAL A 131 -7.31 7.95 2.07
N SER A 132 -8.17 8.76 2.68
CA SER A 132 -9.58 8.85 2.33
C SER A 132 -9.80 9.55 0.99
N CYS A 133 -10.68 9.00 0.16
CA CYS A 133 -11.20 9.70 -1.03
C CYS A 133 -12.42 10.57 -0.70
N ALA A 134 -12.99 10.48 0.50
CA ALA A 134 -14.21 11.20 0.88
C ALA A 134 -13.94 12.53 1.59
N GLY A 135 -12.78 12.67 2.22
CA GLY A 135 -12.48 13.84 3.00
C GLY A 135 -11.06 13.89 3.55
N PRO A 136 -10.85 14.65 4.64
CA PRO A 136 -9.54 14.80 5.25
C PRO A 136 -8.99 13.48 5.79
N THR A 137 -7.68 13.32 5.69
CA THR A 137 -6.91 12.25 6.30
C THR A 137 -5.87 12.83 7.24
N HIS A 138 -5.89 12.41 8.49
CA HIS A 138 -4.86 12.75 9.46
C HIS A 138 -3.62 11.91 9.20
N CYS A 139 -2.47 12.58 9.15
CA CYS A 139 -1.19 11.94 8.83
C CYS A 139 -0.15 12.26 9.90
N TRP A 140 0.66 11.27 10.24
CA TRP A 140 1.88 11.39 11.04
C TRP A 140 3.03 11.01 10.12
N TYR A 141 3.73 12.05 9.64
CA TYR A 141 4.81 11.91 8.69
C TYR A 141 6.15 11.80 9.41
N ILE A 142 6.81 10.67 9.21
CA ILE A 142 8.14 10.38 9.73
C ILE A 142 9.13 10.69 8.64
N ARG A 143 10.09 11.56 8.93
CA ARG A 143 11.13 11.96 7.99
C ARG A 143 12.48 12.11 8.68
N GLU A 144 13.52 11.58 8.05
CA GLU A 144 14.89 11.83 8.44
C GLU A 144 15.30 13.25 8.01
N GLU A 145 15.78 14.04 8.95
CA GLU A 145 16.35 15.38 8.73
C GLU A 145 17.74 15.45 9.36
N GLY A 146 18.77 15.35 8.52
CA GLY A 146 20.15 15.31 9.01
C GLY A 146 20.41 14.06 9.86
N THR A 147 20.58 14.24 11.18
CA THR A 147 20.84 13.16 12.13
C THR A 147 19.60 12.79 12.98
N SER A 148 18.51 13.53 12.85
CA SER A 148 17.26 13.27 13.58
C SER A 148 16.22 12.60 12.68
N VAL A 149 15.26 11.92 13.30
CA VAL A 149 14.07 11.42 12.65
C VAL A 149 12.88 12.03 13.37
N ASP A 150 12.19 12.94 12.68
CA ASP A 150 11.12 13.73 13.23
C ASP A 150 9.74 13.23 12.78
N ILE A 151 8.73 13.45 13.63
CA ILE A 151 7.34 13.14 13.34
C ILE A 151 6.57 14.46 13.21
N THR A 152 6.06 14.73 12.01
CA THR A 152 5.24 15.91 11.72
C THR A 152 3.80 15.51 11.49
N LYS A 153 2.86 16.21 12.15
CA LYS A 153 1.43 16.03 11.92
C LYS A 153 0.98 16.92 10.77
N LEU A 154 0.26 16.34 9.83
CA LEU A 154 -0.36 17.08 8.72
C LEU A 154 -1.71 16.47 8.36
N ILE A 155 -2.47 17.19 7.57
CA ILE A 155 -3.76 16.72 7.04
C ILE A 155 -3.68 16.83 5.53
N VAL A 156 -4.10 15.77 4.83
CA VAL A 156 -4.27 15.76 3.38
C VAL A 156 -5.71 15.48 3.01
N ALA A 157 -6.13 15.95 1.84
CA ALA A 157 -7.44 15.69 1.29
C ALA A 157 -7.32 15.36 -0.21
N PRO A 158 -8.34 14.78 -0.86
CA PRO A 158 -8.29 14.45 -2.29
C PRO A 158 -7.84 15.61 -3.18
N GLU A 159 -8.23 16.83 -2.83
CA GLU A 159 -7.89 18.06 -3.58
C GLU A 159 -6.39 18.33 -3.60
N ASP A 160 -5.64 17.97 -2.57
CA ASP A 160 -4.18 18.11 -2.53
C ASP A 160 -3.49 17.25 -3.59
N PHE A 161 -4.13 16.15 -4.00
CA PHE A 161 -3.70 15.30 -5.08
C PHE A 161 -4.28 15.74 -6.44
N GLY A 162 -5.18 16.71 -6.48
CA GLY A 162 -5.90 17.13 -7.69
C GLY A 162 -7.07 16.20 -8.05
N LEU A 163 -7.64 15.50 -7.07
CA LEU A 163 -8.78 14.60 -7.23
C LEU A 163 -10.04 15.20 -6.61
N PRO A 164 -11.24 14.91 -7.16
CA PRO A 164 -12.50 15.23 -6.51
C PRO A 164 -12.73 14.28 -5.32
N ARG A 165 -13.63 14.69 -4.43
CA ARG A 165 -14.12 13.81 -3.36
C ARG A 165 -15.14 12.82 -3.90
N HIS A 166 -15.07 11.61 -3.35
CA HIS A 166 -16.04 10.55 -3.59
C HIS A 166 -16.57 10.02 -2.25
N PRO A 167 -17.88 9.88 -2.07
CA PRO A 167 -18.42 9.23 -0.88
C PRO A 167 -17.86 7.82 -0.70
N LEU A 168 -17.56 7.41 0.53
CA LEU A 168 -17.07 6.05 0.79
C LEU A 168 -18.03 4.96 0.30
N SER A 169 -19.32 5.25 0.19
CA SER A 169 -20.32 4.32 -0.37
C SER A 169 -20.05 3.94 -1.82
N GLU A 170 -19.34 4.77 -2.59
CA GLU A 170 -18.98 4.49 -3.99
C GLU A 170 -17.74 3.59 -4.13
N VAL A 171 -16.90 3.59 -3.11
CA VAL A 171 -15.66 2.78 -3.06
C VAL A 171 -15.74 1.64 -2.04
N HIS A 172 -16.90 1.52 -1.40
CA HIS A 172 -17.15 0.61 -0.32
C HIS A 172 -16.75 -0.84 -0.68
N GLY A 173 -16.05 -1.49 0.24
CA GLY A 173 -15.80 -2.93 0.26
C GLY A 173 -17.13 -3.71 0.29
N GLY A 174 -17.13 -4.91 0.78
CA GLY A 174 -18.35 -5.73 0.87
C GLY A 174 -18.55 -6.62 -0.35
N LYS A 175 -17.61 -6.56 -1.30
CA LYS A 175 -17.52 -7.49 -2.43
C LYS A 175 -16.67 -8.70 -2.02
N GLY A 176 -17.00 -9.86 -2.60
CA GLY A 176 -16.21 -11.06 -2.42
C GLY A 176 -14.84 -11.00 -3.10
N PRO A 177 -13.91 -11.92 -2.75
CA PRO A 177 -12.56 -11.90 -3.31
C PRO A 177 -12.50 -11.95 -4.83
N ALA A 178 -13.34 -12.74 -5.47
CA ALA A 178 -13.39 -12.85 -6.94
C ALA A 178 -13.83 -11.56 -7.62
N GLU A 179 -14.79 -10.83 -7.04
CA GLU A 179 -15.26 -9.56 -7.58
C GLU A 179 -14.18 -8.48 -7.40
N ASN A 180 -13.54 -8.41 -6.23
CA ASN A 180 -12.43 -7.50 -6.00
C ASN A 180 -11.22 -7.81 -6.90
N ALA A 181 -10.93 -9.09 -7.15
CA ALA A 181 -9.90 -9.50 -8.11
C ALA A 181 -10.20 -9.02 -9.53
N LYS A 182 -11.47 -9.09 -9.95
CA LYS A 182 -11.90 -8.56 -11.26
C LYS A 182 -11.66 -7.05 -11.34
N ILE A 183 -12.02 -6.29 -10.30
CA ILE A 183 -11.78 -4.84 -10.25
C ILE A 183 -10.27 -4.54 -10.30
N LEU A 184 -9.44 -5.27 -9.54
CA LEU A 184 -7.99 -5.14 -9.61
C LEU A 184 -7.49 -5.31 -11.04
N MET A 185 -7.92 -6.35 -11.74
CA MET A 185 -7.50 -6.59 -13.12
C MET A 185 -7.98 -5.51 -14.09
N GLN A 186 -9.18 -4.96 -13.89
CA GLN A 186 -9.66 -3.82 -14.67
C GLN A 186 -8.81 -2.57 -14.45
N ILE A 187 -8.40 -2.29 -13.21
CA ILE A 187 -7.47 -1.18 -12.89
C ILE A 187 -6.13 -1.41 -13.60
N LEU A 188 -5.51 -2.58 -13.44
CA LEU A 188 -4.21 -2.88 -14.02
C LEU A 188 -4.20 -2.81 -15.55
N ARG A 189 -5.33 -3.10 -16.20
CA ARG A 189 -5.50 -3.00 -17.66
C ARG A 189 -5.90 -1.62 -18.15
N GLY A 190 -6.13 -0.66 -17.25
CA GLY A 190 -6.64 0.66 -17.61
C GLY A 190 -8.06 0.63 -18.19
N GLU A 191 -8.89 -0.31 -17.78
CA GLU A 191 -10.26 -0.50 -18.29
C GLU A 191 -11.30 0.35 -17.53
N LEU A 192 -10.94 0.92 -16.36
CA LEU A 192 -11.84 1.81 -15.64
C LEU A 192 -11.78 3.23 -16.19
N PRO A 193 -12.92 3.95 -16.26
CA PRO A 193 -12.93 5.37 -16.60
C PRO A 193 -12.01 6.19 -15.68
N ASP A 194 -11.43 7.28 -16.21
CA ASP A 194 -10.49 8.15 -15.49
C ASP A 194 -11.08 8.80 -14.23
N ASP A 195 -12.39 8.99 -14.19
CA ASP A 195 -13.16 9.56 -13.08
C ASP A 195 -13.76 8.51 -12.14
N HIS A 196 -13.45 7.23 -12.33
CA HIS A 196 -14.05 6.15 -11.55
C HIS A 196 -13.64 6.25 -10.06
N PRO A 197 -14.58 6.27 -9.09
CA PRO A 197 -14.28 6.46 -7.67
C PRO A 197 -13.26 5.47 -7.11
N VAL A 198 -13.39 4.17 -7.45
CA VAL A 198 -12.46 3.13 -6.98
C VAL A 198 -11.06 3.33 -7.56
N LEU A 199 -10.95 3.79 -8.81
CA LEU A 199 -9.65 4.13 -9.40
C LEU A 199 -9.00 5.30 -8.65
N HIS A 200 -9.74 6.37 -8.37
CA HIS A 200 -9.24 7.50 -7.59
C HIS A 200 -8.81 7.09 -6.20
N PHE A 201 -9.58 6.22 -5.53
CA PHE A 201 -9.23 5.71 -4.20
C PHE A 201 -7.93 4.90 -4.21
N VAL A 202 -7.70 4.06 -5.20
CA VAL A 202 -6.43 3.34 -5.36
C VAL A 202 -5.29 4.31 -5.67
N LEU A 203 -5.49 5.22 -6.61
CA LEU A 203 -4.47 6.17 -7.04
C LEU A 203 -3.99 7.08 -5.91
N ILE A 204 -4.89 7.59 -5.05
CA ILE A 204 -4.52 8.47 -3.93
C ILE A 204 -3.61 7.74 -2.92
N ASN A 205 -3.88 6.47 -2.65
CA ASN A 205 -3.08 5.66 -1.73
C ASN A 205 -1.72 5.27 -2.35
N VAL A 206 -1.67 4.97 -3.65
CA VAL A 206 -0.40 4.76 -4.37
C VAL A 206 0.41 6.05 -4.41
N ALA A 207 -0.22 7.19 -4.71
CA ALA A 207 0.44 8.49 -4.73
C ALA A 207 1.08 8.82 -3.38
N ALA A 208 0.39 8.56 -2.27
CA ALA A 208 0.93 8.79 -0.94
C ALA A 208 2.22 7.99 -0.70
N LEU A 209 2.28 6.72 -1.11
CA LEU A 209 3.50 5.92 -1.01
C LEU A 209 4.65 6.49 -1.87
N LEU A 210 4.36 6.88 -3.12
CA LEU A 210 5.35 7.47 -4.02
C LEU A 210 5.90 8.80 -3.48
N VAL A 211 5.03 9.64 -2.89
CA VAL A 211 5.44 10.90 -2.27
C VAL A 211 6.37 10.66 -1.08
N VAL A 212 5.99 9.77 -0.18
CA VAL A 212 6.77 9.46 1.04
C VAL A 212 8.10 8.81 0.70
N SER A 213 8.18 8.06 -0.40
CA SER A 213 9.45 7.47 -0.86
C SER A 213 10.50 8.54 -1.25
N GLY A 214 10.03 9.75 -1.58
CA GLY A 214 10.89 10.85 -2.03
C GLY A 214 11.11 10.89 -3.55
N ILE A 215 10.61 9.93 -4.32
CA ILE A 215 10.78 9.90 -5.77
C ILE A 215 10.12 11.10 -6.47
N CYS A 216 9.11 11.69 -5.83
CA CYS A 216 8.41 12.87 -6.34
C CYS A 216 9.21 14.18 -6.17
N GLU A 217 10.32 14.17 -5.44
CA GLU A 217 11.17 15.36 -5.25
C GLU A 217 12.15 15.61 -6.40
N ALA A 218 12.29 14.66 -7.32
CA ALA A 218 13.10 14.83 -8.52
C ALA A 218 12.57 15.98 -9.39
N ASP A 219 13.47 16.77 -10.01
CA ASP A 219 13.10 17.89 -10.85
C ASP A 219 12.78 17.51 -12.30
N THR A 220 13.06 16.26 -12.65
CA THR A 220 12.75 15.66 -13.96
C THR A 220 12.18 14.27 -13.75
N SER A 221 11.44 13.78 -14.72
CA SER A 221 10.89 12.42 -14.75
C SER A 221 11.54 11.60 -15.85
N SER A 222 11.70 10.30 -15.59
CA SER A 222 12.19 9.33 -16.56
C SER A 222 11.63 7.94 -16.21
N MET A 223 10.31 7.81 -16.32
CA MET A 223 9.62 6.57 -15.97
C MET A 223 9.57 5.57 -17.13
N GLY A 224 9.76 6.05 -18.36
CA GLY A 224 9.75 5.21 -19.56
C GLY A 224 8.75 5.69 -20.61
N ALA A 225 8.26 4.79 -21.45
CA ALA A 225 7.35 5.14 -22.54
C ALA A 225 6.10 5.86 -22.06
N GLY A 226 5.73 6.96 -22.71
CA GLY A 226 4.59 7.80 -22.33
C GLY A 226 4.86 8.80 -21.19
N ASP A 227 6.06 8.84 -20.63
CA ASP A 227 6.50 9.91 -19.73
C ASP A 227 7.06 11.07 -20.55
N ASP A 228 6.51 12.26 -20.36
CA ASP A 228 6.92 13.48 -21.07
C ASP A 228 8.12 14.20 -20.42
N GLY A 229 8.68 13.64 -19.35
CA GLY A 229 9.79 14.21 -18.60
C GLY A 229 9.41 15.33 -17.66
N ASN A 230 8.16 15.83 -17.69
CA ASN A 230 7.68 16.89 -16.83
C ASN A 230 7.34 16.37 -15.44
N VAL A 231 7.44 17.25 -14.45
CA VAL A 231 7.05 16.97 -13.06
C VAL A 231 6.14 18.08 -12.55
N ASP A 232 5.14 17.69 -11.77
CA ASP A 232 4.34 18.66 -11.04
C ASP A 232 5.12 19.12 -9.79
N LYS A 233 5.51 20.41 -9.78
CA LYS A 233 6.32 21.01 -8.71
C LYS A 233 5.48 21.66 -7.62
N GLU A 234 4.15 21.63 -7.74
CA GLU A 234 3.26 22.20 -6.73
C GLU A 234 3.43 21.47 -5.39
N ARG A 235 3.56 22.25 -4.32
CA ARG A 235 3.73 21.74 -2.97
C ARG A 235 2.46 21.94 -2.18
N GLY A 236 1.95 20.84 -1.63
CA GLY A 236 0.80 20.81 -0.73
C GLY A 236 1.22 20.64 0.74
N PRO A 237 0.35 20.06 1.57
CA PRO A 237 0.61 19.82 2.98
C PRO A 237 1.95 19.13 3.23
N GLY A 238 2.64 19.58 4.28
CA GLY A 238 3.99 19.09 4.61
C GLY A 238 5.08 19.50 3.61
N GLY A 239 4.79 20.40 2.66
CA GLY A 239 5.72 20.81 1.61
C GLY A 239 5.95 19.73 0.54
N LEU A 240 5.10 18.70 0.48
CA LEU A 240 5.24 17.52 -0.38
C LEU A 240 4.51 17.70 -1.72
N ARG A 241 4.95 16.97 -2.76
CA ARG A 241 4.43 17.07 -4.13
C ARG A 241 3.36 15.99 -4.39
N TRP A 242 2.17 16.15 -3.82
CA TRP A 242 1.08 15.16 -3.87
C TRP A 242 0.55 14.93 -5.28
N LYS A 243 0.42 15.99 -6.09
CA LYS A 243 -0.01 15.91 -7.49
C LYS A 243 1.00 15.16 -8.36
N GLU A 244 2.30 15.32 -8.10
CA GLU A 244 3.33 14.54 -8.77
C GLU A 244 3.21 13.05 -8.44
N GLY A 245 2.91 12.72 -7.17
CA GLY A 245 2.62 11.35 -6.78
C GLY A 245 1.45 10.75 -7.56
N LEU A 246 0.37 11.52 -7.74
CA LEU A 246 -0.77 11.09 -8.54
C LEU A 246 -0.41 10.91 -10.03
N ARG A 247 0.34 11.87 -10.61
CA ARG A 247 0.82 11.77 -12.00
C ARG A 247 1.59 10.47 -12.22
N ARG A 248 2.52 10.14 -11.33
CA ARG A 248 3.30 8.89 -11.39
C ARG A 248 2.44 7.66 -11.23
N ALA A 249 1.48 7.67 -10.29
CA ALA A 249 0.55 6.57 -10.10
C ALA A 249 -0.31 6.32 -11.35
N ARG A 250 -0.82 7.38 -12.01
CA ARG A 250 -1.54 7.27 -13.27
C ARG A 250 -0.68 6.70 -14.39
N TRP A 251 0.56 7.16 -14.50
CA TRP A 251 1.49 6.64 -15.50
C TRP A 251 1.72 5.13 -15.35
N CYS A 252 1.84 4.60 -14.15
CA CYS A 252 2.02 3.16 -13.92
C CYS A 252 0.90 2.31 -14.58
N ILE A 253 -0.32 2.84 -14.61
CA ILE A 253 -1.47 2.17 -15.23
C ILE A 253 -1.48 2.43 -16.75
N SER A 254 -1.43 3.71 -17.17
CA SER A 254 -1.58 4.10 -18.57
C SER A 254 -0.45 3.60 -19.48
N SER A 255 0.75 3.39 -18.95
CA SER A 255 1.89 2.79 -19.65
C SER A 255 1.81 1.26 -19.75
N GLY A 256 0.89 0.61 -19.00
CA GLY A 256 0.83 -0.84 -18.86
C GLY A 256 1.90 -1.44 -17.93
N GLU A 257 2.74 -0.60 -17.32
CA GLU A 257 3.84 -1.08 -16.48
C GLU A 257 3.34 -1.80 -15.24
N ALA A 258 2.26 -1.33 -14.61
CA ALA A 258 1.66 -1.98 -13.46
C ALA A 258 1.17 -3.40 -13.80
N LEU A 259 0.53 -3.59 -14.97
CA LEU A 259 0.12 -4.90 -15.44
C LEU A 259 1.32 -5.80 -15.71
N ARG A 260 2.36 -5.29 -16.36
CA ARG A 260 3.60 -6.05 -16.64
C ARG A 260 4.25 -6.54 -15.34
N GLN A 261 4.31 -5.69 -14.31
CA GLN A 261 4.85 -6.07 -13.01
C GLN A 261 4.00 -7.13 -12.31
N TRP A 262 2.69 -7.01 -12.43
CA TRP A 262 1.76 -8.03 -11.93
C TRP A 262 1.97 -9.38 -12.61
N GLU A 263 2.07 -9.41 -13.94
CA GLU A 263 2.29 -10.64 -14.72
C GLU A 263 3.62 -11.29 -14.35
N GLY A 264 4.69 -10.49 -14.18
CA GLY A 264 5.99 -10.96 -13.71
C GLY A 264 5.93 -11.62 -12.32
N PHE A 265 5.15 -11.03 -11.39
CA PHE A 265 4.91 -11.63 -10.07
C PHE A 265 4.15 -12.96 -10.16
N VAL A 266 3.09 -13.00 -10.98
CA VAL A 266 2.32 -14.25 -11.21
C VAL A 266 3.23 -15.32 -11.79
N GLU A 267 4.03 -15.01 -12.80
CA GLU A 267 4.97 -15.95 -13.42
C GLU A 267 5.97 -16.48 -12.40
N ALA A 268 6.70 -15.58 -11.73
CA ALA A 268 7.74 -15.93 -10.78
C ALA A 268 7.23 -16.82 -9.63
N THR A 269 6.06 -16.48 -9.06
CA THR A 269 5.50 -17.29 -7.98
C THR A 269 5.02 -18.67 -8.43
N ASN A 270 4.53 -18.79 -9.67
CA ASN A 270 4.12 -20.10 -10.21
C ASN A 270 5.31 -21.01 -10.58
N GLU A 271 6.47 -20.44 -10.92
CA GLU A 271 7.70 -21.24 -11.15
C GLU A 271 8.22 -21.89 -9.86
N HIS A 272 7.99 -21.27 -8.71
CA HIS A 272 8.43 -21.75 -7.41
C HIS A 272 7.35 -22.51 -6.62
N ALA A 273 6.22 -22.79 -7.24
CA ALA A 273 5.10 -23.51 -6.63
C ALA A 273 5.28 -25.04 -6.59
N GLN A 274 6.42 -25.55 -7.05
CA GLN A 274 6.71 -26.99 -7.15
C GLN A 274 7.40 -27.52 -5.90
#